data_00054180de45ccf33bd50ccbfb70ef58
#
_entry.id   00054180de45ccf33bd50ccbfb70ef58
#
_cell.length_a   1.000
_cell.length_b   1.000
_cell.length_c   1.000
_cell.angle_alpha   90.00
_cell.angle_beta   90.00
_cell.angle_gamma   90.00
#
_symmetry.space_group_name_H-M   'P 1'
#
loop_
_entity.id
_entity.type
_entity.pdbx_description
1 polymer ?
#
loop_
_entity_poly.entity_id
_entity_poly.type
_entity_poly.pdbx_seq_one_letter_code
_entity_poly.pdbx_strand_id
1 'polypeptide(L)'
;MPAVAQANFCRHYTLCVSSPSSRPVLVIDFGAQYAQLIARRVREARVFSEVIPHTATVEEIKARDPLAIVLSGGPASVYAEGAPQLDPALFDLDLPVFGICYGFQAMAAALGGTVEHTGTSEYGRTELTVTGGELHSGLPGTQPVWMSHGDAVTAAPDGFTVVAGTAGAPVAAFENRARRLAGVQYHPEVLHTPYGQRVLSRFLHEFAGIDASWTPANIADALIEQVRQQIGDGHAICGLSGGVDSAVAAALVQRAIGDRLTCVFVDHGLLRAGEREQVQNDFVSATGAKLVTVDAEAVFLDALSGVSDPEGKRKIIGRQFIRAFEGAVRDTLGDHGASEDGVEFLVQGTLYPDVVESGGGTGTANIKSHHNVGGLPDDLKFSLVEPLRLLFKDEVRAVGRELGLPEEIVARQPFPGPGLGIRIVGEVTAERLATLRQADAIAREELTAAALDHQIWQCPVVLLADVRSVGVQGDGRTYGHPIVLRPVSSEDAMTADWTRVPYEVLERISTRITNEVPEVNRVVLDVTSKPPGTIEWE
;
A
#
# COMPACT_ATOMS: atom_id res chain seq x y z
N MET A 1 -8.19 -37.62 -14.86
CA MET A 1 -8.91 -36.39 -15.20
C MET A 1 -9.47 -35.77 -13.92
N PRO A 2 -9.13 -34.49 -13.57
CA PRO A 2 -9.18 -33.32 -14.42
C PRO A 2 -7.88 -32.47 -14.32
N ALA A 3 -7.30 -32.12 -15.46
CA ALA A 3 -6.13 -31.22 -15.55
C ALA A 3 -6.35 -30.15 -16.65
N VAL A 4 -7.55 -29.57 -16.74
CA VAL A 4 -7.91 -28.60 -17.81
C VAL A 4 -8.44 -27.26 -17.28
N ALA A 5 -8.61 -27.09 -15.97
CA ALA A 5 -9.23 -25.86 -15.41
C ALA A 5 -8.22 -24.75 -15.03
N GLN A 6 -6.92 -24.99 -15.03
CA GLN A 6 -5.91 -23.98 -14.61
C GLN A 6 -5.26 -23.16 -15.74
N ALA A 7 -5.47 -23.53 -17.01
CA ALA A 7 -4.81 -22.88 -18.14
C ALA A 7 -5.57 -21.67 -18.72
N ASN A 8 -6.81 -21.41 -18.32
CA ASN A 8 -7.63 -20.34 -18.92
C ASN A 8 -7.68 -19.03 -18.13
N PHE A 9 -7.11 -18.95 -16.93
CA PHE A 9 -7.17 -17.73 -16.13
C PHE A 9 -6.10 -16.69 -16.48
N CYS A 10 -5.03 -17.12 -17.17
CA CYS A 10 -3.92 -16.24 -17.56
C CYS A 10 -4.04 -15.61 -18.96
N ARG A 11 -5.05 -15.97 -19.76
CA ARG A 11 -5.14 -15.55 -21.17
C ARG A 11 -5.94 -14.26 -21.45
N HIS A 12 -6.57 -13.65 -20.45
CA HIS A 12 -7.44 -12.48 -20.69
C HIS A 12 -6.91 -11.15 -20.16
N TYR A 13 -5.68 -11.08 -19.65
CA TYR A 13 -5.08 -9.84 -19.12
C TYR A 13 -3.73 -9.49 -19.76
N THR A 14 -3.57 -9.78 -21.06
CA THR A 14 -2.51 -9.10 -21.81
C THR A 14 -3.06 -7.72 -22.19
N LEU A 15 -2.98 -6.79 -21.26
CA LEU A 15 -3.17 -5.37 -21.56
C LEU A 15 -2.07 -4.96 -22.54
N CYS A 16 -2.43 -4.81 -23.82
CA CYS A 16 -1.62 -4.06 -24.77
C CYS A 16 -1.63 -2.58 -24.33
N VAL A 17 -0.79 -2.23 -23.38
CA VAL A 17 -0.51 -0.83 -23.06
C VAL A 17 0.55 -0.38 -24.05
N SER A 18 0.12 0.12 -25.19
CA SER A 18 0.98 0.69 -26.23
C SER A 18 1.25 2.18 -26.00
N SER A 19 1.83 2.51 -24.83
CA SER A 19 2.33 3.86 -24.58
C SER A 19 3.79 3.78 -24.17
N PRO A 20 4.70 4.62 -24.68
CA PRO A 20 6.12 4.65 -24.29
C PRO A 20 6.35 4.87 -22.78
N SER A 21 5.35 5.42 -22.09
CA SER A 21 5.39 5.67 -20.65
C SER A 21 5.10 4.44 -19.77
N SER A 22 4.78 3.29 -20.34
CA SER A 22 4.36 2.08 -19.60
C SER A 22 5.36 0.93 -19.65
N ARG A 23 6.52 1.08 -20.30
CA ARG A 23 7.58 0.06 -20.28
C ARG A 23 8.21 0.00 -18.89
N PRO A 24 8.16 -1.15 -18.20
CA PRO A 24 8.59 -1.24 -16.81
C PRO A 24 10.12 -1.39 -16.67
N VAL A 25 10.62 -1.03 -15.50
CA VAL A 25 11.80 -1.68 -14.92
C VAL A 25 11.29 -2.90 -14.17
N LEU A 26 11.76 -4.09 -14.54
CA LEU A 26 11.35 -5.32 -13.87
C LEU A 26 12.22 -5.58 -12.65
N VAL A 27 11.58 -5.75 -11.49
CA VAL A 27 12.24 -6.19 -10.26
C VAL A 27 12.02 -7.69 -10.13
N ILE A 28 13.08 -8.49 -10.28
CA ILE A 28 13.03 -9.93 -10.11
C ILE A 28 13.14 -10.26 -8.63
N ASP A 29 12.08 -10.88 -8.09
CA ASP A 29 11.98 -11.22 -6.67
C ASP A 29 12.55 -12.61 -6.39
N PHE A 30 13.67 -12.66 -5.65
CA PHE A 30 14.28 -13.90 -5.17
C PHE A 30 13.75 -14.36 -3.80
N GLY A 31 12.64 -13.80 -3.34
CA GLY A 31 11.98 -14.19 -2.09
C GLY A 31 12.45 -13.42 -0.85
N ALA A 32 13.06 -12.25 -1.03
CA ALA A 32 13.38 -11.35 0.08
C ALA A 32 12.23 -10.37 0.37
N GLN A 33 12.19 -9.86 1.61
CA GLN A 33 11.14 -8.92 2.06
C GLN A 33 11.12 -7.58 1.30
N TYR A 34 12.18 -7.24 0.53
CA TYR A 34 12.41 -5.90 0.02
C TYR A 34 12.14 -5.71 -1.48
N ALA A 35 11.67 -6.72 -2.22
CA ALA A 35 11.39 -6.57 -3.66
C ALA A 35 10.37 -5.46 -3.95
N GLN A 36 9.31 -5.35 -3.15
CA GLN A 36 8.33 -4.26 -3.25
C GLN A 36 8.94 -2.90 -2.90
N LEU A 37 9.84 -2.85 -1.91
CA LEU A 37 10.54 -1.62 -1.54
C LEU A 37 11.48 -1.17 -2.67
N ILE A 38 12.18 -2.10 -3.33
CA ILE A 38 13.00 -1.80 -4.50
C ILE A 38 12.13 -1.21 -5.62
N ALA A 39 10.99 -1.85 -5.93
CA ALA A 39 10.06 -1.34 -6.94
C ALA A 39 9.56 0.07 -6.60
N ARG A 40 9.25 0.33 -5.34
CA ARG A 40 8.86 1.67 -4.87
C ARG A 40 10.00 2.69 -5.04
N ARG A 41 11.24 2.34 -4.69
CA ARG A 41 12.41 3.22 -4.89
C ARG A 41 12.68 3.56 -6.37
N VAL A 42 12.43 2.61 -7.27
CA VAL A 42 12.47 2.87 -8.72
C VAL A 42 11.40 3.89 -9.12
N ARG A 43 10.19 3.80 -8.56
CA ARG A 43 9.10 4.76 -8.83
C ARG A 43 9.35 6.13 -8.19
N GLU A 44 9.97 6.20 -7.04
CA GLU A 44 10.45 7.46 -6.45
C GLU A 44 11.49 8.15 -7.35
N ALA A 45 12.25 7.40 -8.16
CA ALA A 45 13.08 7.92 -9.24
C ALA A 45 12.28 8.26 -10.51
N ARG A 46 10.95 8.29 -10.46
CA ARG A 46 10.03 8.59 -11.57
C ARG A 46 10.15 7.64 -12.77
N VAL A 47 10.39 6.38 -12.49
CA VAL A 47 10.41 5.30 -13.49
C VAL A 47 9.40 4.22 -13.09
N PHE A 48 8.59 3.77 -14.05
CA PHE A 48 7.61 2.71 -13.79
C PHE A 48 8.30 1.37 -13.50
N SER A 49 7.81 0.61 -12.54
CA SER A 49 8.38 -0.68 -12.14
C SER A 49 7.31 -1.74 -11.88
N GLU A 50 7.65 -2.99 -12.14
CA GLU A 50 6.83 -4.17 -11.79
C GLU A 50 7.69 -5.21 -11.08
N VAL A 51 7.11 -5.91 -10.10
CA VAL A 51 7.74 -7.07 -9.44
C VAL A 51 7.29 -8.34 -10.15
N ILE A 52 8.24 -9.19 -10.51
CA ILE A 52 8.01 -10.51 -11.09
C ILE A 52 8.76 -11.59 -10.31
N PRO A 53 8.26 -12.84 -10.24
CA PRO A 53 8.97 -13.91 -9.55
C PRO A 53 10.25 -14.31 -10.31
N HIS A 54 11.25 -14.82 -9.58
CA HIS A 54 12.51 -15.33 -10.15
C HIS A 54 12.29 -16.53 -11.10
N THR A 55 11.13 -17.16 -11.05
CA THR A 55 10.73 -18.26 -11.93
C THR A 55 10.24 -17.80 -13.31
N ALA A 56 10.12 -16.48 -13.54
CA ALA A 56 9.72 -15.94 -14.83
C ALA A 56 10.77 -16.28 -15.89
N THR A 57 10.32 -16.80 -17.02
CA THR A 57 11.18 -17.17 -18.15
C THR A 57 11.70 -15.95 -18.90
N VAL A 58 12.81 -16.11 -19.62
CA VAL A 58 13.38 -15.04 -20.46
C VAL A 58 12.36 -14.56 -21.51
N GLU A 59 11.53 -15.46 -22.04
CA GLU A 59 10.43 -15.13 -22.97
C GLU A 59 9.35 -14.27 -22.34
N GLU A 60 8.97 -14.57 -21.09
CA GLU A 60 8.00 -13.75 -20.34
C GLU A 60 8.57 -12.37 -19.99
N ILE A 61 9.87 -12.29 -19.70
CA ILE A 61 10.58 -11.02 -19.50
C ILE A 61 10.58 -10.20 -20.81
N LYS A 62 10.96 -10.80 -21.94
CA LYS A 62 10.92 -10.15 -23.26
C LYS A 62 9.52 -9.65 -23.64
N ALA A 63 8.51 -10.46 -23.36
CA ALA A 63 7.12 -10.09 -23.69
C ALA A 63 6.62 -8.83 -22.94
N ARG A 64 7.26 -8.46 -21.82
CA ARG A 64 6.97 -7.22 -21.06
C ARG A 64 7.71 -6.00 -21.59
N ASP A 65 8.60 -6.17 -22.55
CA ASP A 65 9.44 -5.12 -23.16
C ASP A 65 10.07 -4.16 -22.13
N PRO A 66 10.86 -4.67 -21.15
CA PRO A 66 11.35 -3.83 -20.06
C PRO A 66 12.43 -2.84 -20.50
N LEU A 67 12.55 -1.74 -19.76
CA LEU A 67 13.62 -0.75 -19.91
C LEU A 67 14.92 -1.19 -19.22
N ALA A 68 14.81 -1.89 -18.10
CA ALA A 68 15.91 -2.44 -17.33
C ALA A 68 15.42 -3.55 -16.39
N ILE A 69 16.35 -4.24 -15.77
CA ILE A 69 16.08 -5.29 -14.77
C ILE A 69 16.82 -4.97 -13.48
N VAL A 70 16.14 -5.11 -12.34
CA VAL A 70 16.73 -5.08 -11.01
C VAL A 70 16.58 -6.45 -10.38
N LEU A 71 17.68 -7.04 -9.94
CA LEU A 71 17.73 -8.32 -9.23
C LEU A 71 17.70 -8.05 -7.74
N SER A 72 16.67 -8.51 -7.04
CA SER A 72 16.47 -8.22 -5.60
C SER A 72 17.43 -9.01 -4.70
N GLY A 73 17.38 -8.74 -3.41
CA GLY A 73 17.94 -9.61 -2.38
C GLY A 73 17.25 -10.99 -2.35
N GLY A 74 17.81 -11.93 -1.60
CA GLY A 74 17.27 -13.28 -1.41
C GLY A 74 17.60 -13.80 0.00
N PRO A 75 16.87 -14.83 0.46
CA PRO A 75 16.97 -15.31 1.84
C PRO A 75 18.13 -16.28 2.09
N ALA A 76 18.82 -16.75 1.03
CA ALA A 76 19.78 -17.85 1.10
C ALA A 76 21.11 -17.50 0.44
N SER A 77 22.11 -18.37 0.64
CA SER A 77 23.32 -18.37 -0.19
C SER A 77 23.00 -18.80 -1.63
N VAL A 78 23.69 -18.21 -2.61
CA VAL A 78 23.55 -18.59 -4.02
C VAL A 78 23.93 -20.05 -4.30
N TYR A 79 24.65 -20.69 -3.38
CA TYR A 79 25.06 -22.09 -3.45
C TYR A 79 24.22 -23.05 -2.60
N ALA A 80 23.24 -22.54 -1.84
CA ALA A 80 22.39 -23.39 -1.02
C ALA A 80 21.52 -24.29 -1.92
N GLU A 81 21.29 -25.52 -1.46
CA GLU A 81 20.36 -26.43 -2.13
C GLU A 81 18.95 -25.81 -2.17
N GLY A 82 18.36 -25.73 -3.36
CA GLY A 82 17.06 -25.09 -3.55
C GLY A 82 17.11 -23.55 -3.61
N ALA A 83 18.29 -22.93 -3.63
CA ALA A 83 18.42 -21.48 -3.81
C ALA A 83 17.78 -21.03 -5.14
N PRO A 84 17.10 -19.86 -5.16
CA PRO A 84 16.52 -19.30 -6.37
C PRO A 84 17.59 -19.15 -7.47
N GLN A 85 17.38 -19.73 -8.63
CA GLN A 85 18.34 -19.68 -9.72
C GLN A 85 18.04 -18.53 -10.67
N LEU A 86 19.10 -17.93 -11.23
CA LEU A 86 19.03 -16.94 -12.29
C LEU A 86 19.40 -17.60 -13.63
N ASP A 87 18.54 -17.43 -14.65
CA ASP A 87 18.88 -17.87 -16.00
C ASP A 87 19.95 -16.93 -16.60
N PRO A 88 21.19 -17.43 -16.91
CA PRO A 88 22.23 -16.59 -17.47
C PRO A 88 21.86 -15.95 -18.82
N ALA A 89 20.94 -16.54 -19.59
CA ALA A 89 20.43 -15.98 -20.86
C ALA A 89 19.74 -14.60 -20.67
N LEU A 90 19.40 -14.23 -19.44
CA LEU A 90 18.92 -12.88 -19.11
C LEU A 90 19.95 -11.81 -19.48
N PHE A 91 21.25 -12.08 -19.34
CA PHE A 91 22.32 -11.14 -19.68
C PHE A 91 22.61 -11.01 -21.17
N ASP A 92 21.98 -11.86 -22.01
CA ASP A 92 22.04 -11.78 -23.46
C ASP A 92 20.93 -10.91 -24.08
N LEU A 93 20.03 -10.38 -23.23
CA LEU A 93 18.93 -9.50 -23.66
C LEU A 93 19.37 -8.09 -24.06
N ASP A 94 20.63 -7.73 -23.86
CA ASP A 94 21.15 -6.36 -24.03
C ASP A 94 20.37 -5.30 -23.25
N LEU A 95 19.87 -5.68 -22.07
CA LEU A 95 19.18 -4.78 -21.13
C LEU A 95 20.12 -4.33 -20.03
N PRO A 96 19.95 -3.10 -19.51
CA PRO A 96 20.60 -2.69 -18.27
C PRO A 96 20.15 -3.58 -17.11
N VAL A 97 21.11 -4.11 -16.32
CA VAL A 97 20.79 -4.94 -15.15
C VAL A 97 21.52 -4.43 -13.91
N PHE A 98 20.79 -4.32 -12.80
CA PHE A 98 21.32 -3.93 -11.50
C PHE A 98 21.07 -5.02 -10.45
N GLY A 99 22.13 -5.57 -9.86
CA GLY A 99 22.05 -6.59 -8.82
C GLY A 99 22.14 -6.00 -7.42
N ILE A 100 21.27 -6.43 -6.50
CA ILE A 100 21.27 -6.03 -5.11
C ILE A 100 21.46 -7.27 -4.23
N CYS A 101 22.46 -7.28 -3.35
CA CYS A 101 22.74 -8.31 -2.36
C CYS A 101 22.77 -9.73 -2.99
N TYR A 102 21.74 -10.55 -2.81
CA TYR A 102 21.64 -11.86 -3.46
C TYR A 102 21.70 -11.75 -4.99
N GLY A 103 20.94 -10.82 -5.57
CA GLY A 103 20.93 -10.59 -7.03
C GLY A 103 22.29 -10.14 -7.57
N PHE A 104 23.08 -9.42 -6.79
CA PHE A 104 24.45 -9.07 -7.10
C PHE A 104 25.37 -10.31 -7.12
N GLN A 105 25.25 -11.18 -6.10
CA GLN A 105 25.99 -12.44 -6.02
C GLN A 105 25.59 -13.39 -7.15
N ALA A 106 24.28 -13.53 -7.44
CA ALA A 106 23.78 -14.36 -8.53
C ALA A 106 24.31 -13.87 -9.90
N MET A 107 24.33 -12.54 -10.12
CA MET A 107 24.94 -11.94 -11.31
C MET A 107 26.44 -12.27 -11.39
N ALA A 108 27.19 -12.08 -10.31
CA ALA A 108 28.61 -12.39 -10.27
C ALA A 108 28.89 -13.86 -10.64
N ALA A 109 28.17 -14.79 -9.99
CA ALA A 109 28.32 -16.23 -10.25
C ALA A 109 27.93 -16.59 -11.70
N ALA A 110 26.83 -16.05 -12.23
CA ALA A 110 26.37 -16.33 -13.60
C ALA A 110 27.35 -15.84 -14.69
N LEU A 111 28.11 -14.77 -14.40
CA LEU A 111 29.05 -14.15 -15.32
C LEU A 111 30.52 -14.58 -15.11
N GLY A 112 30.76 -15.56 -14.23
CA GLY A 112 32.09 -16.15 -14.02
C GLY A 112 32.91 -15.47 -12.91
N GLY A 113 32.31 -14.63 -12.10
CA GLY A 113 32.91 -14.14 -10.86
C GLY A 113 32.86 -15.18 -9.75
N THR A 114 33.47 -14.88 -8.61
CA THR A 114 33.58 -15.80 -7.47
C THR A 114 32.79 -15.25 -6.28
N VAL A 115 31.93 -16.09 -5.72
CA VAL A 115 31.19 -15.81 -4.47
C VAL A 115 31.64 -16.83 -3.44
N GLU A 116 32.00 -16.41 -2.24
CA GLU A 116 32.53 -17.29 -1.20
C GLU A 116 32.07 -16.82 0.18
N HIS A 117 32.13 -17.76 1.12
CA HIS A 117 32.01 -17.43 2.53
C HIS A 117 33.36 -16.88 3.06
N THR A 118 33.43 -15.58 3.27
CA THR A 118 34.69 -14.90 3.66
C THR A 118 35.07 -15.10 5.13
N GLY A 119 34.25 -15.83 5.90
CA GLY A 119 34.43 -16.01 7.36
C GLY A 119 33.97 -14.82 8.19
N THR A 120 33.60 -13.72 7.55
CA THR A 120 33.05 -12.52 8.19
C THR A 120 31.71 -12.18 7.55
N SER A 121 30.64 -12.38 8.30
CA SER A 121 29.29 -11.95 7.90
C SER A 121 29.10 -10.47 8.26
N GLU A 122 28.38 -9.73 7.42
CA GLU A 122 28.04 -8.33 7.69
C GLU A 122 26.52 -8.17 7.80
N TYR A 123 26.04 -7.79 8.98
CA TYR A 123 24.63 -7.52 9.26
C TYR A 123 24.48 -6.16 9.92
N GLY A 124 23.69 -5.28 9.30
CA GLY A 124 23.46 -3.94 9.82
C GLY A 124 24.35 -2.87 9.18
N ARG A 125 24.58 -1.79 9.91
CA ARG A 125 25.35 -0.64 9.45
C ARG A 125 26.83 -0.98 9.29
N THR A 126 27.33 -0.85 8.07
CA THR A 126 28.74 -1.09 7.69
C THR A 126 29.30 0.11 6.95
N GLU A 127 30.59 0.34 7.06
CA GLU A 127 31.29 1.41 6.36
C GLU A 127 31.75 0.91 4.98
N LEU A 128 31.25 1.55 3.91
CA LEU A 128 31.63 1.31 2.52
C LEU A 128 32.75 2.25 2.12
N THR A 129 33.83 1.72 1.56
CA THR A 129 34.90 2.50 0.92
C THR A 129 34.68 2.49 -0.60
N VAL A 130 34.42 3.66 -1.18
CA VAL A 130 34.25 3.86 -2.62
C VAL A 130 35.61 4.14 -3.25
N THR A 131 35.97 3.39 -4.28
CA THR A 131 37.23 3.53 -5.02
C THR A 131 37.05 4.18 -6.39
N GLY A 132 35.80 4.32 -6.85
CA GLY A 132 35.48 4.92 -8.15
C GLY A 132 34.07 4.59 -8.62
N GLY A 133 33.87 4.59 -9.93
CA GLY A 133 32.64 4.22 -10.58
C GLY A 133 31.65 5.34 -10.83
N GLU A 134 30.75 5.12 -11.78
CA GLU A 134 29.72 6.06 -12.20
C GLU A 134 28.59 6.15 -11.16
N LEU A 135 28.16 5.00 -10.62
CA LEU A 135 27.07 4.94 -9.63
C LEU A 135 27.36 5.72 -8.36
N HIS A 136 28.63 5.78 -7.94
CA HIS A 136 29.06 6.47 -6.72
C HIS A 136 29.68 7.86 -6.97
N SER A 137 29.68 8.34 -8.22
CA SER A 137 30.27 9.63 -8.57
C SER A 137 29.70 10.79 -7.73
N GLY A 138 30.57 11.63 -7.13
CA GLY A 138 30.17 12.76 -6.27
C GLY A 138 29.45 12.35 -4.97
N LEU A 139 29.52 11.09 -4.56
CA LEU A 139 29.16 10.64 -3.21
C LEU A 139 30.42 10.63 -2.32
N PRO A 140 30.25 10.62 -0.98
CA PRO A 140 31.40 10.50 -0.08
C PRO A 140 32.21 9.23 -0.37
N GLY A 141 33.56 9.35 -0.34
CA GLY A 141 34.47 8.21 -0.54
C GLY A 141 34.32 7.13 0.54
N THR A 142 33.84 7.52 1.71
CA THR A 142 33.48 6.63 2.81
C THR A 142 32.05 6.97 3.23
N GLN A 143 31.18 5.94 3.29
CA GLN A 143 29.78 6.17 3.60
C GLN A 143 29.15 4.95 4.32
N PRO A 144 28.16 5.17 5.20
CA PRO A 144 27.44 4.08 5.83
C PRO A 144 26.46 3.45 4.84
N VAL A 145 26.43 2.12 4.82
CA VAL A 145 25.48 1.30 4.08
C VAL A 145 24.88 0.23 4.97
N TRP A 146 23.77 -0.34 4.57
CA TRP A 146 23.15 -1.47 5.26
C TRP A 146 23.50 -2.78 4.56
N MET A 147 24.17 -3.66 5.29
CA MET A 147 24.55 -4.99 4.84
C MET A 147 23.66 -6.06 5.48
N SER A 148 23.44 -7.16 4.75
CA SER A 148 22.72 -8.35 5.25
C SER A 148 23.16 -9.57 4.45
N HIS A 149 24.39 -10.06 4.69
CA HIS A 149 24.95 -11.20 3.96
C HIS A 149 25.95 -12.02 4.78
N GLY A 150 26.00 -13.32 4.50
CA GLY A 150 27.03 -14.25 4.98
C GLY A 150 28.08 -14.57 3.94
N ASP A 151 27.69 -14.59 2.65
CA ASP A 151 28.58 -14.79 1.51
C ASP A 151 28.88 -13.44 0.83
N ALA A 152 30.05 -13.31 0.22
CA ALA A 152 30.44 -12.10 -0.50
C ALA A 152 31.08 -12.43 -1.85
N VAL A 153 31.00 -11.49 -2.79
CA VAL A 153 31.77 -11.56 -4.03
C VAL A 153 33.25 -11.29 -3.68
N THR A 154 34.12 -12.27 -3.98
CA THR A 154 35.56 -12.17 -3.74
C THR A 154 36.35 -11.84 -5.01
N ALA A 155 35.80 -12.18 -6.18
CA ALA A 155 36.33 -11.78 -7.48
C ALA A 155 35.21 -11.34 -8.44
N ALA A 156 35.34 -10.14 -9.00
CA ALA A 156 34.41 -9.67 -10.01
C ALA A 156 34.55 -10.47 -11.32
N PRO A 157 33.49 -10.58 -12.13
CA PRO A 157 33.59 -11.20 -13.45
C PRO A 157 34.54 -10.42 -14.37
N ASP A 158 35.06 -11.10 -15.40
CA ASP A 158 35.96 -10.49 -16.41
C ASP A 158 35.29 -9.28 -17.09
N GLY A 159 36.03 -8.17 -17.21
CA GLY A 159 35.56 -6.93 -17.80
C GLY A 159 34.72 -6.04 -16.88
N PHE A 160 34.56 -6.41 -15.62
CA PHE A 160 33.93 -5.56 -14.61
C PHE A 160 35.01 -4.79 -13.80
N THR A 161 34.67 -3.57 -13.46
CA THR A 161 35.49 -2.72 -12.57
C THR A 161 34.92 -2.75 -11.15
N VAL A 162 35.74 -3.13 -10.17
CA VAL A 162 35.39 -3.04 -8.76
C VAL A 162 35.44 -1.57 -8.35
N VAL A 163 34.34 -1.04 -7.80
CA VAL A 163 34.15 0.39 -7.49
C VAL A 163 33.93 0.68 -6.01
N ALA A 164 33.70 -0.35 -5.19
CA ALA A 164 33.60 -0.21 -3.73
C ALA A 164 33.88 -1.55 -3.03
N GLY A 165 34.30 -1.45 -1.76
CA GLY A 165 34.56 -2.59 -0.90
C GLY A 165 34.29 -2.29 0.58
N THR A 166 34.17 -3.33 1.40
CA THR A 166 34.14 -3.29 2.87
C THR A 166 35.15 -4.26 3.44
N ALA A 167 35.25 -4.32 4.76
CA ALA A 167 36.14 -5.28 5.42
C ALA A 167 35.72 -6.75 5.19
N GLY A 168 34.41 -7.03 5.11
CA GLY A 168 33.85 -8.39 4.91
C GLY A 168 33.51 -8.70 3.44
N ALA A 169 33.37 -7.68 2.60
CA ALA A 169 33.09 -7.82 1.17
C ALA A 169 34.11 -7.03 0.34
N PRO A 170 35.20 -7.68 -0.12
CA PRO A 170 36.25 -7.01 -0.90
C PRO A 170 35.72 -6.45 -2.23
N VAL A 171 34.67 -7.07 -2.79
CA VAL A 171 33.90 -6.56 -3.92
C VAL A 171 32.48 -6.25 -3.42
N ALA A 172 32.28 -5.03 -2.90
CA ALA A 172 30.97 -4.59 -2.45
C ALA A 172 30.15 -3.87 -3.54
N ALA A 173 30.80 -3.46 -4.64
CA ALA A 173 30.15 -2.98 -5.84
C ALA A 173 31.06 -3.15 -7.06
N PHE A 174 30.44 -3.44 -8.21
CA PHE A 174 31.12 -3.47 -9.50
C PHE A 174 30.27 -2.89 -10.63
N GLU A 175 30.92 -2.49 -11.71
CA GLU A 175 30.29 -1.94 -12.91
C GLU A 175 30.91 -2.49 -14.19
N ASN A 176 30.08 -2.74 -15.22
CA ASN A 176 30.49 -2.91 -16.61
C ASN A 176 29.65 -1.97 -17.48
N ARG A 177 30.20 -0.78 -17.77
CA ARG A 177 29.48 0.28 -18.49
C ARG A 177 29.11 -0.13 -19.92
N ALA A 178 30.00 -0.86 -20.60
CA ALA A 178 29.79 -1.29 -21.98
C ALA A 178 28.58 -2.23 -22.11
N ARG A 179 28.40 -3.12 -21.14
CA ARG A 179 27.24 -4.04 -21.06
C ARG A 179 26.05 -3.47 -20.29
N ARG A 180 26.17 -2.30 -19.71
CA ARG A 180 25.16 -1.68 -18.81
C ARG A 180 24.78 -2.58 -17.64
N LEU A 181 25.76 -3.30 -17.07
CA LEU A 181 25.59 -4.19 -15.92
C LEU A 181 26.29 -3.59 -14.71
N ALA A 182 25.61 -3.56 -13.58
CA ALA A 182 26.16 -3.07 -12.33
C ALA A 182 25.48 -3.75 -11.12
N GLY A 183 26.11 -3.66 -9.96
CA GLY A 183 25.48 -4.19 -8.76
C GLY A 183 26.22 -3.82 -7.49
N VAL A 184 25.54 -4.01 -6.37
CA VAL A 184 25.99 -3.69 -5.03
C VAL A 184 25.65 -4.82 -4.05
N GLN A 185 26.55 -5.09 -3.10
CA GLN A 185 26.33 -6.07 -2.04
C GLN A 185 25.39 -5.54 -0.95
N TYR A 186 25.38 -4.25 -0.71
CA TYR A 186 24.52 -3.59 0.28
C TYR A 186 23.10 -3.36 -0.25
N HIS A 187 22.21 -2.94 0.65
CA HIS A 187 20.80 -2.63 0.35
C HIS A 187 20.62 -1.11 0.12
N PRO A 188 20.58 -0.63 -1.13
CA PRO A 188 20.37 0.79 -1.43
C PRO A 188 18.92 1.24 -1.21
N GLU A 189 17.97 0.31 -1.17
CA GLU A 189 16.54 0.58 -1.03
C GLU A 189 16.11 0.97 0.39
N VAL A 190 16.91 0.61 1.42
CA VAL A 190 16.53 0.86 2.82
C VAL A 190 16.99 2.23 3.31
N LEU A 191 16.26 2.81 4.27
CA LEU A 191 16.56 4.13 4.86
C LEU A 191 17.93 4.20 5.54
N HIS A 192 18.45 3.07 6.01
CA HIS A 192 19.75 2.97 6.67
C HIS A 192 20.95 3.12 5.73
N THR A 193 20.69 3.19 4.41
CA THR A 193 21.68 3.54 3.37
C THR A 193 21.38 4.95 2.85
N PRO A 194 21.95 6.02 3.46
CA PRO A 194 21.51 7.39 3.21
C PRO A 194 21.65 7.86 1.76
N TYR A 195 22.58 7.28 1.00
CA TYR A 195 22.79 7.62 -0.41
C TYR A 195 22.21 6.59 -1.38
N GLY A 196 21.49 5.57 -0.88
CA GLY A 196 20.98 4.45 -1.68
C GLY A 196 20.06 4.90 -2.81
N GLN A 197 19.12 5.80 -2.52
CA GLN A 197 18.23 6.37 -3.55
C GLN A 197 18.99 7.08 -4.66
N ARG A 198 20.13 7.74 -4.35
CA ARG A 198 20.96 8.39 -5.36
C ARG A 198 21.69 7.39 -6.24
N VAL A 199 22.13 6.26 -5.69
CA VAL A 199 22.75 5.16 -6.44
C VAL A 199 21.73 4.54 -7.40
N LEU A 200 20.51 4.24 -6.93
CA LEU A 200 19.42 3.73 -7.77
C LEU A 200 19.02 4.72 -8.87
N SER A 201 18.84 6.00 -8.54
CA SER A 201 18.50 7.04 -9.53
C SER A 201 19.58 7.16 -10.61
N ARG A 202 20.86 7.07 -10.24
CA ARG A 202 21.96 7.09 -11.21
C ARG A 202 21.96 5.86 -12.11
N PHE A 203 21.76 4.68 -11.53
CA PHE A 203 21.61 3.49 -12.35
C PHE A 203 20.52 3.70 -13.40
N LEU A 204 19.35 4.17 -12.99
CA LEU A 204 18.21 4.34 -13.89
C LEU A 204 18.46 5.42 -14.96
N HIS A 205 18.90 6.61 -14.56
CA HIS A 205 18.93 7.76 -15.48
C HIS A 205 20.25 7.93 -16.21
N GLU A 206 21.39 7.77 -15.52
CA GLU A 206 22.70 8.01 -16.08
C GLU A 206 23.28 6.72 -16.69
N PHE A 207 23.17 5.60 -15.99
CA PHE A 207 23.76 4.32 -16.41
C PHE A 207 22.87 3.57 -17.42
N ALA A 208 21.57 3.49 -17.19
CA ALA A 208 20.63 2.84 -18.10
C ALA A 208 20.01 3.78 -19.13
N GLY A 209 20.07 5.10 -18.92
CA GLY A 209 19.56 6.11 -19.84
C GLY A 209 18.03 6.19 -19.88
N ILE A 210 17.35 5.92 -18.77
CA ILE A 210 15.88 5.91 -18.68
C ILE A 210 15.38 7.29 -18.27
N ASP A 211 14.39 7.81 -19.00
CA ASP A 211 13.76 9.10 -18.71
C ASP A 211 12.86 9.04 -17.47
N ALA A 212 12.82 10.15 -16.71
CA ALA A 212 11.96 10.32 -15.54
C ALA A 212 10.52 10.67 -15.96
N SER A 213 9.78 9.71 -16.52
CA SER A 213 8.45 9.89 -17.11
C SER A 213 7.29 9.51 -16.20
N TRP A 214 7.54 8.77 -15.12
CA TRP A 214 6.52 8.34 -14.17
C TRP A 214 6.18 9.47 -13.19
N THR A 215 5.35 10.43 -13.65
CA THR A 215 4.90 11.60 -12.88
C THR A 215 3.41 11.54 -12.60
N PRO A 216 2.89 12.17 -11.53
CA PRO A 216 1.46 12.13 -11.22
C PRO A 216 0.56 12.55 -12.39
N ALA A 217 0.94 13.58 -13.14
CA ALA A 217 0.20 14.05 -14.32
C ALA A 217 0.17 12.98 -15.42
N ASN A 218 1.33 12.43 -15.80
CA ASN A 218 1.40 11.40 -16.84
C ASN A 218 0.66 10.11 -16.41
N ILE A 219 0.71 9.76 -15.12
CA ILE A 219 -0.02 8.62 -14.56
C ILE A 219 -1.53 8.88 -14.69
N ALA A 220 -2.01 10.04 -14.25
CA ALA A 220 -3.43 10.39 -14.32
C ALA A 220 -3.94 10.33 -15.77
N ASP A 221 -3.24 10.97 -16.71
CA ASP A 221 -3.63 10.98 -18.14
C ASP A 221 -3.66 9.57 -18.74
N ALA A 222 -2.66 8.74 -18.46
CA ALA A 222 -2.60 7.37 -18.94
C ALA A 222 -3.76 6.51 -18.37
N LEU A 223 -4.05 6.64 -17.07
CA LEU A 223 -5.13 5.90 -16.42
C LEU A 223 -6.52 6.37 -16.91
N ILE A 224 -6.72 7.65 -17.12
CA ILE A 224 -7.96 8.20 -17.69
C ILE A 224 -8.20 7.61 -19.07
N GLU A 225 -7.17 7.58 -19.92
CA GLU A 225 -7.30 7.02 -21.28
C GLU A 225 -7.55 5.51 -21.26
N GLN A 226 -6.85 4.77 -20.38
CA GLN A 226 -7.08 3.33 -20.19
C GLN A 226 -8.52 3.04 -19.75
N VAL A 227 -9.04 3.77 -18.76
CA VAL A 227 -10.42 3.64 -18.29
C VAL A 227 -11.41 3.96 -19.40
N ARG A 228 -11.16 5.02 -20.19
CA ARG A 228 -12.00 5.40 -21.33
C ARG A 228 -12.08 4.29 -22.38
N GLN A 229 -10.95 3.67 -22.69
CA GLN A 229 -10.91 2.54 -23.64
C GLN A 229 -11.60 1.29 -23.08
N GLN A 230 -11.43 1.03 -21.79
CA GLN A 230 -12.02 -0.15 -21.15
C GLN A 230 -13.54 -0.06 -21.04
N ILE A 231 -14.08 1.10 -20.68
CA ILE A 231 -15.51 1.30 -20.48
C ILE A 231 -16.22 1.62 -21.80
N GLY A 232 -15.55 2.29 -22.75
CA GLY A 232 -16.17 2.71 -24.00
C GLY A 232 -17.37 3.62 -23.77
N ASP A 233 -18.52 3.26 -24.32
CA ASP A 233 -19.79 3.97 -24.16
C ASP A 233 -20.64 3.46 -22.98
N GLY A 234 -20.16 2.47 -22.23
CA GLY A 234 -20.85 1.84 -21.10
C GLY A 234 -20.97 2.72 -19.86
N HIS A 235 -21.76 2.27 -18.90
CA HIS A 235 -21.97 2.92 -17.59
C HIS A 235 -21.25 2.17 -16.47
N ALA A 236 -20.73 2.93 -15.53
CA ALA A 236 -20.01 2.38 -14.38
C ALA A 236 -20.63 2.81 -13.05
N ILE A 237 -20.48 1.94 -12.03
CA ILE A 237 -20.82 2.23 -10.65
C ILE A 237 -19.57 2.12 -9.77
N CYS A 238 -19.45 3.01 -8.78
CA CYS A 238 -18.34 3.05 -7.85
C CYS A 238 -18.85 3.14 -6.41
N GLY A 239 -18.44 2.19 -5.54
CA GLY A 239 -18.68 2.30 -4.11
C GLY A 239 -17.69 3.27 -3.47
N LEU A 240 -18.17 4.35 -2.87
CA LEU A 240 -17.35 5.27 -2.07
C LEU A 240 -17.34 4.81 -0.61
N SER A 241 -16.18 4.39 -0.13
CA SER A 241 -15.98 4.03 1.28
C SER A 241 -15.58 5.23 2.16
N GLY A 242 -15.49 6.44 1.58
CA GLY A 242 -14.88 7.60 2.23
C GLY A 242 -13.34 7.57 2.30
N GLY A 243 -12.69 6.50 1.85
CA GLY A 243 -11.24 6.38 1.77
C GLY A 243 -10.67 7.05 0.51
N VAL A 244 -9.37 7.43 0.56
CA VAL A 244 -8.67 8.07 -0.57
C VAL A 244 -8.68 7.20 -1.83
N ASP A 245 -8.57 5.87 -1.71
CA ASP A 245 -8.46 4.97 -2.85
C ASP A 245 -9.75 4.96 -3.68
N SER A 246 -10.91 4.79 -3.02
CA SER A 246 -12.20 4.87 -3.70
C SER A 246 -12.48 6.26 -4.29
N ALA A 247 -12.06 7.33 -3.60
CA ALA A 247 -12.22 8.69 -4.07
C ALA A 247 -11.37 8.98 -5.32
N VAL A 248 -10.10 8.55 -5.33
CA VAL A 248 -9.22 8.73 -6.49
C VAL A 248 -9.66 7.85 -7.67
N ALA A 249 -10.06 6.60 -7.42
CA ALA A 249 -10.60 5.72 -8.46
C ALA A 249 -11.85 6.34 -9.11
N ALA A 250 -12.79 6.83 -8.31
CA ALA A 250 -13.99 7.49 -8.80
C ALA A 250 -13.67 8.78 -9.56
N ALA A 251 -12.73 9.60 -9.11
CA ALA A 251 -12.31 10.82 -9.79
C ALA A 251 -11.67 10.55 -11.16
N LEU A 252 -10.82 9.51 -11.27
CA LEU A 252 -10.25 9.07 -12.55
C LEU A 252 -11.35 8.63 -13.52
N VAL A 253 -12.28 7.81 -13.07
CA VAL A 253 -13.38 7.31 -13.89
C VAL A 253 -14.33 8.44 -14.29
N GLN A 254 -14.63 9.37 -13.37
CA GLN A 254 -15.43 10.57 -13.68
C GLN A 254 -14.77 11.42 -14.77
N ARG A 255 -13.44 11.61 -14.73
CA ARG A 255 -12.70 12.30 -15.79
C ARG A 255 -12.74 11.54 -17.13
N ALA A 256 -12.79 10.21 -17.09
CA ALA A 256 -12.80 9.37 -18.27
C ALA A 256 -14.17 9.33 -18.98
N ILE A 257 -15.27 9.14 -18.23
CA ILE A 257 -16.60 8.85 -18.79
C ILE A 257 -17.70 9.85 -18.40
N GLY A 258 -17.41 10.83 -17.53
CA GLY A 258 -18.37 11.88 -17.15
C GLY A 258 -19.60 11.34 -16.43
N ASP A 259 -20.77 11.81 -16.84
CA ASP A 259 -22.07 11.50 -16.20
C ASP A 259 -22.48 10.01 -16.27
N ARG A 260 -21.72 9.19 -16.98
CA ARG A 260 -21.91 7.72 -17.04
C ARG A 260 -21.36 6.98 -15.82
N LEU A 261 -20.72 7.70 -14.88
CA LEU A 261 -20.37 7.18 -13.58
C LEU A 261 -21.44 7.53 -12.55
N THR A 262 -21.92 6.53 -11.80
CA THR A 262 -22.70 6.74 -10.58
C THR A 262 -21.91 6.25 -9.37
N CYS A 263 -21.67 7.14 -8.40
CA CYS A 263 -21.05 6.80 -7.13
C CYS A 263 -22.13 6.44 -6.10
N VAL A 264 -21.90 5.41 -5.29
CA VAL A 264 -22.78 5.00 -4.19
C VAL A 264 -22.00 5.12 -2.89
N PHE A 265 -22.53 5.88 -1.95
CA PHE A 265 -22.02 6.01 -0.61
C PHE A 265 -23.00 5.40 0.38
N VAL A 266 -22.55 4.40 1.16
CA VAL A 266 -23.37 3.76 2.19
C VAL A 266 -23.01 4.37 3.54
N ASP A 267 -23.95 5.16 4.10
CA ASP A 267 -23.86 5.62 5.47
C ASP A 267 -24.38 4.52 6.40
N HIS A 268 -23.45 3.75 6.94
CA HIS A 268 -23.74 2.64 7.85
C HIS A 268 -23.79 3.05 9.32
N GLY A 269 -23.74 4.35 9.63
CA GLY A 269 -23.78 4.85 10.99
C GLY A 269 -22.53 4.59 11.85
N LEU A 270 -21.50 3.95 11.30
CA LEU A 270 -20.23 3.67 12.02
C LEU A 270 -19.11 4.64 11.60
N LEU A 271 -19.45 5.72 10.94
CA LEU A 271 -18.53 6.75 10.47
C LEU A 271 -18.11 7.68 11.61
N ARG A 272 -16.97 8.35 11.43
CA ARG A 272 -16.53 9.46 12.26
C ARG A 272 -17.46 10.66 12.12
N ALA A 273 -17.36 11.59 13.07
CA ALA A 273 -18.06 12.88 12.97
C ALA A 273 -17.62 13.65 11.72
N GLY A 274 -18.60 14.13 10.92
CA GLY A 274 -18.38 14.94 9.72
C GLY A 274 -18.01 14.15 8.45
N GLU A 275 -17.82 12.83 8.51
CA GLU A 275 -17.43 12.05 7.32
C GLU A 275 -18.50 11.98 6.24
N ARG A 276 -19.77 11.87 6.63
CA ARG A 276 -20.90 11.87 5.69
C ARG A 276 -20.95 13.17 4.90
N GLU A 277 -20.92 14.28 5.60
CA GLU A 277 -20.95 15.62 5.00
C GLU A 277 -19.74 15.86 4.11
N GLN A 278 -18.56 15.41 4.54
CA GLN A 278 -17.34 15.53 3.76
C GLN A 278 -17.44 14.77 2.43
N VAL A 279 -17.92 13.53 2.43
CA VAL A 279 -18.10 12.78 1.19
C VAL A 279 -19.16 13.43 0.31
N GLN A 280 -20.29 13.86 0.87
CA GLN A 280 -21.37 14.45 0.09
C GLN A 280 -21.03 15.82 -0.50
N ASN A 281 -20.30 16.65 0.23
CA ASN A 281 -20.03 18.02 -0.18
C ASN A 281 -18.68 18.15 -0.90
N ASP A 282 -17.59 17.70 -0.25
CA ASP A 282 -16.24 17.97 -0.76
C ASP A 282 -15.92 17.12 -1.99
N PHE A 283 -16.27 15.82 -1.97
CA PHE A 283 -16.01 14.94 -3.10
C PHE A 283 -16.86 15.33 -4.32
N VAL A 284 -18.16 15.57 -4.13
CA VAL A 284 -19.08 15.96 -5.24
C VAL A 284 -18.67 17.32 -5.82
N SER A 285 -18.33 18.29 -4.95
CA SER A 285 -17.89 19.62 -5.41
C SER A 285 -16.59 19.57 -6.20
N ALA A 286 -15.65 18.68 -5.80
CA ALA A 286 -14.37 18.54 -6.49
C ALA A 286 -14.46 17.77 -7.82
N THR A 287 -15.38 16.81 -7.94
CA THR A 287 -15.43 15.89 -9.09
C THR A 287 -16.62 16.11 -10.01
N GLY A 288 -17.71 16.70 -9.53
CA GLY A 288 -19.00 16.76 -10.24
C GLY A 288 -19.68 15.40 -10.39
N ALA A 289 -19.22 14.35 -9.69
CA ALA A 289 -19.75 12.99 -9.85
C ALA A 289 -21.17 12.88 -9.29
N LYS A 290 -22.02 12.08 -9.98
CA LYS A 290 -23.35 11.73 -9.47
C LYS A 290 -23.20 10.83 -8.25
N LEU A 291 -23.76 11.26 -7.10
CA LEU A 291 -23.70 10.53 -5.85
C LEU A 291 -25.08 10.09 -5.38
N VAL A 292 -25.23 8.80 -5.11
CA VAL A 292 -26.37 8.19 -4.43
C VAL A 292 -25.95 7.86 -3.00
N THR A 293 -26.61 8.41 -2.00
CA THR A 293 -26.37 8.11 -0.59
C THR A 293 -27.42 7.18 -0.06
N VAL A 294 -26.99 6.06 0.51
CA VAL A 294 -27.85 5.06 1.18
C VAL A 294 -27.74 5.27 2.69
N ASP A 295 -28.84 5.62 3.34
CA ASP A 295 -28.92 5.66 4.79
C ASP A 295 -29.22 4.24 5.31
N ALA A 296 -28.23 3.62 5.94
CA ALA A 296 -28.30 2.26 6.43
C ALA A 296 -28.02 2.13 7.94
N GLU A 297 -27.86 3.26 8.68
CA GLU A 297 -27.49 3.25 10.09
C GLU A 297 -28.37 2.31 10.93
N ALA A 298 -29.69 2.43 10.80
CA ALA A 298 -30.63 1.59 11.57
C ALA A 298 -30.45 0.08 11.30
N VAL A 299 -30.21 -0.30 10.04
CA VAL A 299 -30.02 -1.70 9.63
C VAL A 299 -28.73 -2.28 10.20
N PHE A 300 -27.66 -1.47 10.22
CA PHE A 300 -26.37 -1.92 10.79
C PHE A 300 -26.42 -2.04 12.30
N LEU A 301 -27.03 -1.08 13.00
CA LEU A 301 -27.17 -1.11 14.46
C LEU A 301 -28.04 -2.27 14.91
N ASP A 302 -29.16 -2.53 14.23
CA ASP A 302 -30.02 -3.68 14.52
C ASP A 302 -29.27 -5.01 14.35
N ALA A 303 -28.52 -5.15 13.26
CA ALA A 303 -27.74 -6.37 12.99
C ALA A 303 -26.57 -6.58 13.98
N LEU A 304 -26.04 -5.52 14.60
CA LEU A 304 -24.96 -5.55 15.59
C LEU A 304 -25.47 -5.69 17.02
N SER A 305 -26.79 -5.61 17.26
CA SER A 305 -27.39 -5.72 18.59
C SER A 305 -26.99 -7.03 19.28
N GLY A 306 -26.49 -6.94 20.50
CA GLY A 306 -26.02 -8.07 21.30
C GLY A 306 -24.68 -8.68 20.86
N VAL A 307 -24.00 -8.11 19.84
CA VAL A 307 -22.73 -8.63 19.32
C VAL A 307 -21.54 -7.89 19.90
N SER A 308 -20.71 -8.60 20.67
CA SER A 308 -19.47 -8.08 21.25
C SER A 308 -18.19 -8.74 20.68
N ASP A 309 -18.31 -9.88 20.00
CA ASP A 309 -17.19 -10.58 19.39
C ASP A 309 -16.63 -9.79 18.19
N PRO A 310 -15.31 -9.45 18.17
CA PRO A 310 -14.71 -8.64 17.11
C PRO A 310 -14.88 -9.21 15.70
N GLU A 311 -14.69 -10.52 15.54
CA GLU A 311 -14.81 -11.19 14.25
C GLU A 311 -16.29 -11.28 13.80
N GLY A 312 -17.20 -11.47 14.76
CA GLY A 312 -18.64 -11.39 14.54
C GLY A 312 -19.06 -10.02 14.01
N LYS A 313 -18.59 -8.93 14.64
CA LYS A 313 -18.82 -7.55 14.17
C LYS A 313 -18.34 -7.36 12.73
N ARG A 314 -17.08 -7.73 12.43
CA ARG A 314 -16.49 -7.60 11.08
C ARG A 314 -17.32 -8.32 10.01
N LYS A 315 -17.72 -9.54 10.27
CA LYS A 315 -18.55 -10.37 9.36
C LYS A 315 -19.94 -9.75 9.13
N ILE A 316 -20.58 -9.26 10.19
CA ILE A 316 -21.89 -8.63 10.09
C ILE A 316 -21.80 -7.34 9.29
N ILE A 317 -20.86 -6.45 9.65
CA ILE A 317 -20.65 -5.16 8.97
C ILE A 317 -20.37 -5.39 7.48
N GLY A 318 -19.44 -6.29 7.14
CA GLY A 318 -19.12 -6.61 5.74
C GLY A 318 -20.33 -7.12 4.97
N ARG A 319 -21.11 -8.05 5.54
CA ARG A 319 -22.33 -8.60 4.92
C ARG A 319 -23.40 -7.53 4.70
N GLN A 320 -23.63 -6.68 5.69
CA GLN A 320 -24.65 -5.62 5.57
C GLN A 320 -24.23 -4.56 4.56
N PHE A 321 -22.91 -4.25 4.50
CA PHE A 321 -22.39 -3.32 3.50
C PHE A 321 -22.66 -3.81 2.07
N ILE A 322 -22.35 -5.08 1.79
CA ILE A 322 -22.62 -5.69 0.48
C ILE A 322 -24.11 -5.60 0.14
N ARG A 323 -25.00 -5.97 1.07
CA ARG A 323 -26.46 -5.93 0.86
C ARG A 323 -26.99 -4.51 0.59
N ALA A 324 -26.50 -3.53 1.37
CA ALA A 324 -26.89 -2.14 1.17
C ALA A 324 -26.41 -1.61 -0.19
N PHE A 325 -25.18 -1.96 -0.59
CA PHE A 325 -24.64 -1.62 -1.89
C PHE A 325 -25.41 -2.29 -3.04
N GLU A 326 -25.71 -3.58 -2.94
CA GLU A 326 -26.55 -4.33 -3.92
C GLU A 326 -27.93 -3.69 -4.08
N GLY A 327 -28.57 -3.34 -2.96
CA GLY A 327 -29.86 -2.64 -2.99
C GLY A 327 -29.76 -1.33 -3.78
N ALA A 328 -28.77 -0.50 -3.47
CA ALA A 328 -28.55 0.76 -4.16
C ALA A 328 -28.25 0.59 -5.66
N VAL A 329 -27.49 -0.44 -6.03
CA VAL A 329 -27.22 -0.78 -7.42
C VAL A 329 -28.53 -1.13 -8.14
N ARG A 330 -29.36 -2.00 -7.58
CA ARG A 330 -30.66 -2.40 -8.16
C ARG A 330 -31.61 -1.22 -8.30
N ASP A 331 -31.69 -0.36 -7.28
CA ASP A 331 -32.52 0.85 -7.33
C ASP A 331 -32.02 1.86 -8.39
N THR A 332 -30.68 1.94 -8.57
CA THR A 332 -30.06 2.82 -9.59
C THR A 332 -30.29 2.30 -11.01
N LEU A 333 -30.26 0.96 -11.17
CA LEU A 333 -30.55 0.31 -12.47
C LEU A 333 -32.04 0.36 -12.85
N GLY A 334 -32.92 0.66 -11.87
CA GLY A 334 -34.37 0.63 -12.04
C GLY A 334 -34.93 -0.79 -12.15
N ASP A 335 -36.27 -0.91 -12.03
CA ASP A 335 -37.02 -2.18 -12.22
C ASP A 335 -36.94 -2.74 -13.66
N HIS A 336 -36.18 -2.08 -14.53
CA HIS A 336 -35.96 -2.49 -15.91
C HIS A 336 -34.77 -3.41 -15.99
N GLY A 337 -35.02 -4.69 -15.78
CA GLY A 337 -34.03 -5.73 -16.01
C GLY A 337 -33.40 -5.59 -17.40
N ALA A 338 -32.05 -5.55 -17.48
CA ALA A 338 -31.24 -5.68 -18.68
C ALA A 338 -31.76 -4.86 -19.89
N SER A 339 -32.06 -3.58 -19.72
CA SER A 339 -32.37 -2.67 -20.81
C SER A 339 -31.11 -1.94 -21.31
N GLU A 340 -31.16 -1.44 -22.51
CA GLU A 340 -30.08 -0.91 -23.37
C GLU A 340 -29.12 0.13 -22.72
N ASP A 341 -29.39 0.59 -21.47
CA ASP A 341 -28.58 1.54 -20.69
C ASP A 341 -28.09 0.96 -19.33
N GLY A 342 -27.94 -0.37 -19.22
CA GLY A 342 -27.55 -1.03 -17.97
C GLY A 342 -26.11 -0.73 -17.53
N VAL A 343 -25.88 -0.61 -16.20
CA VAL A 343 -24.51 -0.49 -15.66
C VAL A 343 -23.77 -1.81 -15.90
N GLU A 344 -22.66 -1.73 -16.65
CA GLU A 344 -21.87 -2.90 -17.06
C GLU A 344 -20.58 -3.04 -16.25
N PHE A 345 -20.14 -1.95 -15.60
CA PHE A 345 -18.82 -1.87 -14.97
C PHE A 345 -18.90 -1.52 -13.49
N LEU A 346 -18.10 -2.22 -12.69
CA LEU A 346 -17.89 -1.92 -11.26
C LEU A 346 -16.47 -1.40 -11.04
N VAL A 347 -16.35 -0.19 -10.50
CA VAL A 347 -15.08 0.44 -10.18
C VAL A 347 -14.62 0.03 -8.79
N GLN A 348 -13.38 -0.44 -8.69
CA GLN A 348 -12.75 -0.85 -7.44
C GLN A 348 -11.38 -0.18 -7.25
N GLY A 349 -11.11 0.29 -6.03
CA GLY A 349 -9.85 0.95 -5.66
C GLY A 349 -8.76 -0.03 -5.19
N THR A 350 -8.55 -1.14 -5.91
CA THR A 350 -7.49 -2.12 -5.62
C THR A 350 -6.12 -1.49 -5.88
N LEU A 351 -5.17 -1.69 -4.97
CA LEU A 351 -3.80 -1.17 -5.07
C LEU A 351 -2.79 -2.25 -5.46
N TYR A 352 -1.60 -1.82 -5.91
CA TYR A 352 -0.53 -2.73 -6.33
C TYR A 352 -0.07 -3.72 -5.24
N PRO A 353 0.12 -3.32 -3.97
CA PRO A 353 0.45 -4.26 -2.91
C PRO A 353 -0.62 -5.36 -2.70
N ASP A 354 -1.91 -5.02 -2.84
CA ASP A 354 -3.00 -6.01 -2.71
C ASP A 354 -2.93 -7.08 -3.80
N VAL A 355 -2.50 -6.68 -5.01
CA VAL A 355 -2.31 -7.60 -6.16
C VAL A 355 -1.15 -8.55 -5.93
N VAL A 356 -0.01 -8.04 -5.48
CA VAL A 356 1.19 -8.85 -5.25
C VAL A 356 0.97 -9.84 -4.10
N GLU A 357 0.34 -9.42 -3.00
CA GLU A 357 0.02 -10.28 -1.86
C GLU A 357 -0.98 -11.40 -2.22
N SER A 358 -1.92 -11.13 -3.12
CA SER A 358 -2.93 -12.13 -3.54
C SER A 358 -2.43 -13.13 -4.58
N GLY A 359 -1.36 -12.81 -5.33
CA GLY A 359 -0.82 -13.63 -6.42
C GLY A 359 0.40 -14.50 -6.07
N GLY A 360 1.01 -14.34 -4.89
CA GLY A 360 2.38 -14.82 -4.60
C GLY A 360 2.54 -15.92 -3.54
N GLY A 361 1.52 -16.57 -2.99
CA GLY A 361 1.72 -17.47 -1.85
C GLY A 361 1.03 -18.83 -1.93
N THR A 362 1.76 -19.89 -2.28
CA THR A 362 1.42 -21.26 -1.87
C THR A 362 1.68 -21.42 -0.37
N GLY A 363 0.80 -20.92 0.51
CA GLY A 363 0.94 -21.18 1.95
C GLY A 363 0.47 -20.11 2.92
N THR A 364 0.18 -18.90 2.49
CA THR A 364 -0.45 -17.90 3.36
C THR A 364 -1.97 -18.03 3.25
N ALA A 365 -2.58 -18.43 4.37
CA ALA A 365 -4.03 -18.45 4.52
C ALA A 365 -4.62 -17.11 4.05
N ASN A 366 -5.74 -17.18 3.32
CA ASN A 366 -6.58 -16.05 2.88
C ASN A 366 -6.82 -15.03 4.00
N ILE A 367 -5.88 -14.13 4.25
CA ILE A 367 -6.00 -13.10 5.31
C ILE A 367 -6.77 -11.87 4.82
N LYS A 368 -6.96 -11.70 3.49
CA LYS A 368 -7.60 -10.51 2.91
C LYS A 368 -8.77 -10.79 1.95
N SER A 369 -9.58 -11.81 2.21
CA SER A 369 -10.85 -12.01 1.47
C SER A 369 -11.90 -10.89 1.71
N HIS A 370 -11.59 -9.91 2.58
CA HIS A 370 -12.53 -8.87 3.01
C HIS A 370 -12.40 -7.53 2.26
N HIS A 371 -11.43 -7.38 1.37
CA HIS A 371 -11.26 -6.16 0.57
C HIS A 371 -11.73 -6.29 -0.88
N ASN A 372 -12.02 -7.50 -1.33
CA ASN A 372 -12.59 -7.74 -2.65
C ASN A 372 -14.09 -7.96 -2.54
N VAL A 373 -14.85 -7.35 -3.43
CA VAL A 373 -16.30 -7.53 -3.60
C VAL A 373 -16.60 -8.95 -4.10
N GLY A 374 -15.95 -9.95 -3.50
CA GLY A 374 -16.18 -11.38 -3.74
C GLY A 374 -17.49 -11.91 -3.18
N GLY A 375 -18.42 -11.04 -2.79
CA GLY A 375 -19.72 -11.35 -2.24
C GLY A 375 -20.89 -10.78 -3.04
N LEU A 376 -20.65 -10.18 -4.22
CA LEU A 376 -21.76 -9.80 -5.09
C LEU A 376 -22.48 -11.07 -5.60
N PRO A 377 -23.81 -11.06 -5.71
CA PRO A 377 -24.57 -12.18 -6.26
C PRO A 377 -24.12 -12.53 -7.68
N ASP A 378 -24.14 -13.82 -8.00
CA ASP A 378 -23.78 -14.34 -9.33
C ASP A 378 -24.67 -13.83 -10.47
N ASP A 379 -25.81 -13.20 -10.16
CA ASP A 379 -26.74 -12.58 -11.08
C ASP A 379 -26.32 -11.17 -11.52
N LEU A 380 -25.43 -10.49 -10.76
CA LEU A 380 -24.86 -9.19 -11.12
C LEU A 380 -23.51 -9.40 -11.85
N LYS A 381 -23.54 -9.46 -13.16
CA LYS A 381 -22.34 -9.65 -14.01
C LYS A 381 -21.72 -8.32 -14.37
N PHE A 382 -20.88 -7.79 -13.48
CA PHE A 382 -20.07 -6.61 -13.77
C PHE A 382 -18.68 -6.98 -14.30
N SER A 383 -18.19 -6.19 -15.26
CA SER A 383 -16.77 -6.14 -15.58
C SER A 383 -16.06 -5.21 -14.59
N LEU A 384 -14.96 -5.69 -13.98
CA LEU A 384 -14.20 -4.87 -13.02
C LEU A 384 -13.34 -3.83 -13.73
N VAL A 385 -13.34 -2.61 -13.18
CA VAL A 385 -12.45 -1.52 -13.54
C VAL A 385 -11.62 -1.14 -12.31
N GLU A 386 -10.33 -1.45 -12.36
CA GLU A 386 -9.38 -1.26 -11.24
C GLU A 386 -8.28 -0.26 -11.64
N PRO A 387 -8.60 1.05 -11.70
CA PRO A 387 -7.66 2.03 -12.24
C PRO A 387 -6.39 2.21 -11.40
N LEU A 388 -6.42 1.84 -10.11
CA LEU A 388 -5.29 2.02 -9.19
C LEU A 388 -4.44 0.75 -9.02
N ARG A 389 -4.76 -0.33 -9.74
CA ARG A 389 -4.15 -1.66 -9.57
C ARG A 389 -2.63 -1.70 -9.68
N LEU A 390 -2.04 -0.75 -10.38
CA LEU A 390 -0.60 -0.63 -10.57
C LEU A 390 0.05 0.42 -9.67
N LEU A 391 -0.69 1.08 -8.78
CA LEU A 391 -0.19 2.20 -7.96
C LEU A 391 0.06 1.80 -6.51
N PHE A 392 1.12 2.37 -5.94
CA PHE A 392 1.30 2.42 -4.49
C PHE A 392 0.45 3.52 -3.86
N LYS A 393 0.22 3.44 -2.55
CA LYS A 393 -0.64 4.36 -1.80
C LYS A 393 -0.23 5.84 -1.90
N ASP A 394 1.06 6.10 -1.89
CA ASP A 394 1.62 7.45 -2.04
C ASP A 394 1.44 8.00 -3.47
N GLU A 395 1.54 7.14 -4.50
CA GLU A 395 1.22 7.50 -5.88
C GLU A 395 -0.27 7.82 -6.05
N VAL A 396 -1.16 7.04 -5.42
CA VAL A 396 -2.60 7.32 -5.42
C VAL A 396 -2.89 8.70 -4.84
N ARG A 397 -2.25 9.06 -3.72
CA ARG A 397 -2.39 10.39 -3.14
C ARG A 397 -1.87 11.49 -4.07
N ALA A 398 -0.73 11.25 -4.71
CA ALA A 398 -0.16 12.21 -5.67
C ALA A 398 -1.07 12.42 -6.89
N VAL A 399 -1.64 11.35 -7.44
CA VAL A 399 -2.65 11.39 -8.51
C VAL A 399 -3.92 12.09 -8.03
N GLY A 400 -4.37 11.83 -6.80
CA GLY A 400 -5.53 12.53 -6.23
C GLY A 400 -5.37 14.05 -6.18
N ARG A 401 -4.18 14.55 -5.80
CA ARG A 401 -3.85 15.99 -5.84
C ARG A 401 -3.84 16.53 -7.27
N GLU A 402 -3.27 15.79 -8.21
CA GLU A 402 -3.26 16.15 -9.64
C GLU A 402 -4.65 16.25 -10.22
N LEU A 403 -5.58 15.39 -9.75
CA LEU A 403 -6.99 15.44 -10.12
C LEU A 403 -7.76 16.58 -9.42
N GLY A 404 -7.14 17.32 -8.51
CA GLY A 404 -7.76 18.44 -7.79
C GLY A 404 -8.64 18.01 -6.62
N LEU A 405 -8.46 16.81 -6.07
CA LEU A 405 -9.16 16.42 -4.86
C LEU A 405 -8.64 17.22 -3.65
N PRO A 406 -9.52 17.64 -2.73
CA PRO A 406 -9.15 18.35 -1.50
C PRO A 406 -8.15 17.57 -0.65
N GLU A 407 -7.24 18.29 0.02
CA GLU A 407 -6.21 17.67 0.85
C GLU A 407 -6.82 16.87 2.00
N GLU A 408 -7.97 17.26 2.51
CA GLU A 408 -8.75 16.56 3.55
C GLU A 408 -9.16 15.14 3.11
N ILE A 409 -9.33 14.91 1.80
CA ILE A 409 -9.60 13.60 1.23
C ILE A 409 -8.28 12.85 0.97
N VAL A 410 -7.30 13.52 0.37
CA VAL A 410 -6.06 12.90 -0.11
C VAL A 410 -5.11 12.54 1.03
N ALA A 411 -4.94 13.42 2.02
CA ALA A 411 -4.07 13.21 3.17
C ALA A 411 -4.74 12.44 4.32
N ARG A 412 -6.00 12.04 4.13
CA ARG A 412 -6.76 11.34 5.16
C ARG A 412 -6.01 10.13 5.71
N GLN A 413 -5.96 10.04 7.04
CA GLN A 413 -5.41 8.87 7.74
C GLN A 413 -6.23 7.62 7.39
N PRO A 414 -5.61 6.44 7.32
CA PRO A 414 -6.34 5.19 7.14
C PRO A 414 -7.46 5.05 8.17
N PHE A 415 -8.60 4.57 7.71
CA PHE A 415 -9.74 4.27 8.56
C PHE A 415 -10.28 2.88 8.18
N PRO A 416 -10.52 1.99 9.16
CA PRO A 416 -10.91 0.63 8.86
C PRO A 416 -12.30 0.57 8.22
N GLY A 417 -12.51 -0.40 7.29
CA GLY A 417 -13.81 -0.61 6.64
C GLY A 417 -14.98 -0.78 7.62
N PRO A 418 -14.83 -1.51 8.75
CA PRO A 418 -15.86 -1.60 9.78
C PRO A 418 -16.10 -0.31 10.58
N GLY A 419 -15.36 0.75 10.32
CA GLY A 419 -15.53 2.04 10.97
C GLY A 419 -15.28 2.00 12.47
N LEU A 420 -16.04 2.82 13.21
CA LEU A 420 -15.99 2.89 14.67
C LEU A 420 -16.53 1.61 15.36
N GLY A 421 -17.18 0.71 14.62
CA GLY A 421 -17.74 -0.53 15.19
C GLY A 421 -16.69 -1.44 15.83
N ILE A 422 -15.45 -1.45 15.31
CA ILE A 422 -14.31 -2.19 15.89
C ILE A 422 -13.43 -1.34 16.82
N ARG A 423 -13.89 -0.16 17.18
CA ARG A 423 -13.27 0.71 18.18
C ARG A 423 -14.12 0.87 19.44
N ILE A 424 -15.18 0.08 19.55
CA ILE A 424 -15.99 -0.08 20.75
C ILE A 424 -15.77 -1.51 21.26
N VAL A 425 -14.96 -1.67 22.31
CA VAL A 425 -14.78 -2.96 22.97
C VAL A 425 -16.06 -3.27 23.76
N GLY A 426 -16.85 -4.19 23.24
CA GLY A 426 -18.20 -4.52 23.69
C GLY A 426 -19.26 -4.35 22.60
N GLU A 427 -20.54 -4.35 22.99
CA GLU A 427 -21.67 -4.15 22.08
C GLU A 427 -21.67 -2.74 21.46
N VAL A 428 -22.00 -2.64 20.17
CA VAL A 428 -22.12 -1.36 19.44
C VAL A 428 -23.54 -0.84 19.59
N THR A 429 -23.69 0.34 20.21
CA THR A 429 -24.99 1.04 20.32
C THR A 429 -24.87 2.49 19.84
N ALA A 430 -25.99 3.13 19.55
CA ALA A 430 -26.01 4.52 19.11
C ALA A 430 -25.39 5.47 20.15
N GLU A 431 -25.63 5.24 21.44
CA GLU A 431 -25.07 6.05 22.54
C GLU A 431 -23.55 5.87 22.63
N ARG A 432 -23.06 4.62 22.57
CA ARG A 432 -21.63 4.32 22.61
C ARG A 432 -20.89 4.88 21.39
N LEU A 433 -21.54 4.85 20.21
CA LEU A 433 -21.01 5.51 19.01
C LEU A 433 -20.94 7.02 19.16
N ALA A 434 -21.97 7.65 19.72
CA ALA A 434 -21.97 9.11 19.97
C ALA A 434 -20.83 9.50 20.91
N THR A 435 -20.64 8.76 22.02
CA THR A 435 -19.53 8.92 22.96
C THR A 435 -18.17 8.80 22.26
N LEU A 436 -17.98 7.75 21.47
CA LEU A 436 -16.71 7.51 20.77
C LEU A 436 -16.45 8.56 19.67
N ARG A 437 -17.47 8.99 18.92
CA ARG A 437 -17.35 10.05 17.91
C ARG A 437 -16.87 11.37 18.51
N GLN A 438 -17.40 11.76 19.68
CA GLN A 438 -16.96 12.97 20.37
C GLN A 438 -15.50 12.85 20.82
N ALA A 439 -15.11 11.73 21.43
CA ALA A 439 -13.74 11.50 21.88
C ALA A 439 -12.75 11.44 20.70
N ASP A 440 -13.12 10.80 19.57
CA ASP A 440 -12.30 10.75 18.35
C ASP A 440 -12.14 12.14 17.72
N ALA A 441 -13.21 12.96 17.69
CA ALA A 441 -13.15 14.32 17.17
C ALA A 441 -12.18 15.19 17.98
N ILE A 442 -12.29 15.17 19.32
CA ILE A 442 -11.40 15.91 20.21
C ILE A 442 -9.94 15.48 20.03
N ALA A 443 -9.67 14.19 19.99
CA ALA A 443 -8.31 13.69 19.79
C ALA A 443 -7.72 14.16 18.45
N ARG A 444 -8.48 14.08 17.35
CA ARG A 444 -8.04 14.57 16.03
C ARG A 444 -7.78 16.08 16.01
N GLU A 445 -8.69 16.87 16.57
CA GLU A 445 -8.55 18.33 16.66
C GLU A 445 -7.25 18.73 17.36
N GLU A 446 -6.95 18.14 18.51
CA GLU A 446 -5.74 18.44 19.27
C GLU A 446 -4.45 17.97 18.58
N LEU A 447 -4.48 16.81 17.89
CA LEU A 447 -3.34 16.32 17.12
C LEU A 447 -3.06 17.20 15.89
N THR A 448 -4.11 17.62 15.19
CA THR A 448 -4.00 18.56 14.05
C THR A 448 -3.51 19.93 14.51
N ALA A 449 -4.07 20.47 15.60
CA ALA A 449 -3.61 21.74 16.17
C ALA A 449 -2.14 21.72 16.61
N ALA A 450 -1.61 20.54 16.95
CA ALA A 450 -0.21 20.31 17.28
C ALA A 450 0.67 19.99 16.05
N ALA A 451 0.13 20.01 14.83
CA ALA A 451 0.81 19.65 13.58
C ALA A 451 1.46 18.25 13.58
N LEU A 452 0.81 17.28 14.24
CA LEU A 452 1.29 15.90 14.35
C LEU A 452 0.76 14.98 13.25
N ASP A 453 -0.11 15.45 12.36
CA ASP A 453 -0.74 14.66 11.30
C ASP A 453 0.25 13.95 10.38
N HIS A 454 1.42 14.57 10.14
CA HIS A 454 2.48 13.98 9.30
C HIS A 454 3.34 12.93 10.02
N GLN A 455 3.32 12.92 11.36
CA GLN A 455 4.11 11.99 12.17
C GLN A 455 3.29 10.76 12.59
N ILE A 456 1.98 10.93 12.65
CA ILE A 456 1.04 9.89 13.08
C ILE A 456 0.39 9.28 11.84
N TRP A 457 0.73 8.00 11.57
CA TRP A 457 0.09 7.22 10.53
C TRP A 457 -1.41 7.07 10.77
N GLN A 458 -1.78 6.72 12.01
CA GLN A 458 -3.14 6.53 12.47
C GLN A 458 -3.19 6.68 13.99
N CYS A 459 -4.28 7.24 14.51
CA CYS A 459 -4.56 7.28 15.94
C CYS A 459 -5.95 6.67 16.22
N PRO A 460 -6.07 5.34 16.35
CA PRO A 460 -7.28 4.73 16.89
C PRO A 460 -7.65 5.31 18.26
N VAL A 461 -8.87 5.81 18.38
CA VAL A 461 -9.51 6.17 19.64
C VAL A 461 -10.50 5.06 19.95
N VAL A 462 -10.36 4.39 21.10
CA VAL A 462 -11.12 3.18 21.42
C VAL A 462 -11.90 3.37 22.71
N LEU A 463 -13.18 3.04 22.67
CA LEU A 463 -14.06 3.05 23.84
C LEU A 463 -14.06 1.64 24.49
N LEU A 464 -13.61 1.54 25.74
CA LEU A 464 -13.73 0.31 26.52
C LEU A 464 -15.11 0.25 27.17
N ALA A 465 -16.13 -0.06 26.35
CA ALA A 465 -17.53 0.07 26.74
C ALA A 465 -17.98 -0.95 27.80
N ASP A 466 -17.29 -2.10 27.88
CA ASP A 466 -17.58 -3.12 28.89
C ASP A 466 -16.75 -2.96 30.18
N VAL A 467 -15.90 -1.91 30.25
CA VAL A 467 -15.09 -1.58 31.43
C VAL A 467 -15.73 -0.37 32.16
N ARG A 468 -15.98 -0.52 33.46
CA ARG A 468 -16.40 0.57 34.32
C ARG A 468 -15.21 1.12 35.09
N SER A 469 -14.93 2.41 34.92
CA SER A 469 -13.91 3.16 35.65
C SER A 469 -14.56 4.02 36.72
N VAL A 470 -13.96 4.08 37.90
CA VAL A 470 -14.37 4.96 38.97
C VAL A 470 -13.70 6.31 38.81
N GLY A 471 -14.47 7.37 38.84
CA GLY A 471 -14.01 8.75 38.83
C GLY A 471 -14.56 9.55 40.02
N VAL A 472 -14.04 10.74 40.22
CA VAL A 472 -14.57 11.75 41.11
C VAL A 472 -14.75 13.03 40.31
N GLN A 473 -15.99 13.47 40.16
CA GLN A 473 -16.34 14.73 39.49
C GLN A 473 -17.22 15.54 40.45
N GLY A 474 -16.73 16.71 40.83
CA GLY A 474 -17.31 17.45 41.95
C GLY A 474 -17.15 16.67 43.26
N ASP A 475 -18.20 16.65 44.08
CA ASP A 475 -18.18 16.02 45.43
C ASP A 475 -18.67 14.55 45.40
N GLY A 476 -18.90 13.98 44.22
CA GLY A 476 -19.47 12.63 44.06
C GLY A 476 -18.59 11.64 43.31
N ARG A 477 -18.77 10.34 43.60
CA ARG A 477 -18.22 9.27 42.76
C ARG A 477 -18.99 9.18 41.45
N THR A 478 -18.27 9.11 40.35
CA THR A 478 -18.81 8.86 39.02
C THR A 478 -18.33 7.50 38.49
N TYR A 479 -19.14 6.90 37.63
CA TYR A 479 -18.80 5.66 36.94
C TYR A 479 -18.90 5.90 35.44
N GLY A 480 -17.79 5.87 34.77
CA GLY A 480 -17.71 6.10 33.32
C GLY A 480 -16.86 5.02 32.63
N HIS A 481 -16.62 5.23 31.35
CA HIS A 481 -15.80 4.33 30.54
C HIS A 481 -14.42 4.94 30.29
N PRO A 482 -13.36 4.10 30.16
CA PRO A 482 -12.08 4.57 29.67
C PRO A 482 -12.10 4.75 28.15
N ILE A 483 -11.38 5.78 27.68
CA ILE A 483 -10.96 5.93 26.28
C ILE A 483 -9.48 5.55 26.17
N VAL A 484 -9.12 4.76 25.17
CA VAL A 484 -7.74 4.47 24.81
C VAL A 484 -7.34 5.31 23.60
N LEU A 485 -6.19 5.95 23.68
CA LEU A 485 -5.51 6.59 22.58
C LEU A 485 -4.39 5.67 22.08
N ARG A 486 -4.35 5.36 20.78
CA ARG A 486 -3.30 4.55 20.18
C ARG A 486 -2.65 5.26 18.99
N PRO A 487 -1.88 6.33 19.22
CA PRO A 487 -1.14 6.99 18.15
C PRO A 487 0.00 6.09 17.68
N VAL A 488 0.04 5.75 16.39
CA VAL A 488 1.08 4.90 15.79
C VAL A 488 1.73 5.58 14.60
N SER A 489 3.03 5.37 14.47
CA SER A 489 3.83 5.74 13.29
C SER A 489 4.18 4.47 12.53
N SER A 490 4.00 4.49 11.21
CA SER A 490 4.30 3.38 10.32
C SER A 490 4.55 3.92 8.91
N GLU A 491 5.27 3.17 8.08
CA GLU A 491 5.43 3.48 6.66
C GLU A 491 4.50 2.62 5.78
N ASP A 492 4.25 1.38 6.18
CA ASP A 492 3.59 0.35 5.38
C ASP A 492 2.45 -0.38 6.10
N ALA A 493 2.16 -0.04 7.34
CA ALA A 493 1.24 -0.71 8.25
C ALA A 493 1.60 -2.18 8.59
N MET A 494 2.68 -2.75 8.06
CA MET A 494 3.15 -4.10 8.42
C MET A 494 3.82 -4.08 9.79
N THR A 495 4.65 -3.08 10.02
CA THR A 495 5.25 -2.77 11.32
C THR A 495 4.82 -1.38 11.77
N ALA A 496 4.64 -1.18 13.05
CA ALA A 496 4.33 0.12 13.62
C ALA A 496 4.94 0.27 15.02
N ASP A 497 5.35 1.48 15.33
CA ASP A 497 5.71 1.85 16.70
C ASP A 497 4.70 2.88 17.22
N TRP A 498 4.55 2.98 18.55
CA TRP A 498 3.71 4.02 19.12
C TRP A 498 4.37 5.40 18.95
N THR A 499 3.59 6.40 18.57
CA THR A 499 4.09 7.77 18.40
C THR A 499 4.23 8.46 19.75
N ARG A 500 5.38 9.08 19.99
CA ARG A 500 5.68 9.84 21.22
C ARG A 500 5.00 11.21 21.14
N VAL A 501 3.70 11.22 21.39
CA VAL A 501 2.92 12.47 21.44
C VAL A 501 3.42 13.30 22.64
N PRO A 502 3.68 14.62 22.47
CA PRO A 502 4.07 15.50 23.58
C PRO A 502 3.06 15.45 24.73
N TYR A 503 3.57 15.44 25.98
CA TYR A 503 2.73 15.31 27.17
C TYR A 503 1.68 16.42 27.26
N GLU A 504 1.99 17.63 26.81
CA GLU A 504 1.07 18.77 26.82
C GLU A 504 -0.12 18.56 25.85
N VAL A 505 0.09 17.83 24.77
CA VAL A 505 -0.97 17.46 23.84
C VAL A 505 -1.85 16.37 24.46
N LEU A 506 -1.23 15.35 25.06
CA LEU A 506 -1.95 14.29 25.78
C LEU A 506 -2.78 14.86 26.94
N GLU A 507 -2.24 15.83 27.68
CA GLU A 507 -2.94 16.52 28.76
C GLU A 507 -4.18 17.25 28.23
N ARG A 508 -4.06 18.00 27.13
CA ARG A 508 -5.21 18.70 26.52
C ARG A 508 -6.26 17.71 26.03
N ILE A 509 -5.85 16.66 25.31
CA ILE A 509 -6.78 15.62 24.84
C ILE A 509 -7.52 15.00 26.03
N SER A 510 -6.79 14.58 27.06
CA SER A 510 -7.38 13.95 28.25
C SER A 510 -8.34 14.89 28.99
N THR A 511 -7.94 16.15 29.18
CA THR A 511 -8.74 17.14 29.85
C THR A 511 -10.03 17.47 29.09
N ARG A 512 -9.92 17.65 27.76
CA ARG A 512 -11.09 17.88 26.90
C ARG A 512 -12.03 16.69 26.89
N ILE A 513 -11.52 15.48 26.66
CA ILE A 513 -12.37 14.27 26.61
C ILE A 513 -13.11 14.08 27.93
N THR A 514 -12.44 14.19 29.09
CA THR A 514 -13.10 13.99 30.39
C THR A 514 -14.06 15.11 30.79
N ASN A 515 -13.94 16.30 30.21
CA ASN A 515 -14.83 17.43 30.48
C ASN A 515 -15.99 17.52 29.48
N GLU A 516 -15.75 17.17 28.21
CA GLU A 516 -16.72 17.39 27.14
C GLU A 516 -17.54 16.12 26.80
N VAL A 517 -17.02 14.90 27.18
CA VAL A 517 -17.69 13.62 26.91
C VAL A 517 -18.23 13.01 28.20
N PRO A 518 -19.55 13.14 28.48
CA PRO A 518 -20.12 12.83 29.81
C PRO A 518 -19.90 11.41 30.33
N GLU A 519 -19.88 10.42 29.44
CA GLU A 519 -19.73 8.99 29.78
C GLU A 519 -18.27 8.56 30.00
N VAL A 520 -17.30 9.48 29.84
CA VAL A 520 -15.87 9.20 29.92
C VAL A 520 -15.25 9.87 31.14
N ASN A 521 -14.56 9.10 31.97
CA ASN A 521 -13.88 9.63 33.15
C ASN A 521 -12.38 9.26 33.20
N ARG A 522 -11.85 8.63 32.13
CA ARG A 522 -10.45 8.21 32.06
C ARG A 522 -9.96 8.13 30.62
N VAL A 523 -8.75 8.63 30.39
CA VAL A 523 -8.01 8.46 29.12
C VAL A 523 -6.74 7.71 29.41
N VAL A 524 -6.40 6.70 28.58
CA VAL A 524 -5.19 5.89 28.67
C VAL A 524 -4.45 5.91 27.33
N LEU A 525 -3.13 5.75 27.37
CA LEU A 525 -2.28 5.68 26.18
C LEU A 525 -1.79 4.24 25.98
N ASP A 526 -2.00 3.67 24.78
CA ASP A 526 -1.42 2.41 24.39
C ASP A 526 -0.04 2.63 23.76
N VAL A 527 1.00 2.05 24.38
CA VAL A 527 2.41 2.18 24.02
C VAL A 527 2.98 0.90 23.38
N THR A 528 2.10 0.02 22.88
CA THR A 528 2.50 -1.27 22.30
C THR A 528 2.89 -1.10 20.83
N SER A 529 4.04 -1.67 20.43
CA SER A 529 4.47 -1.75 19.03
C SER A 529 3.72 -2.86 18.27
N LYS A 530 3.77 -2.82 16.94
CA LYS A 530 3.34 -3.90 16.07
C LYS A 530 4.56 -4.49 15.34
N PRO A 531 4.87 -5.80 15.46
CA PRO A 531 4.32 -6.72 16.45
C PRO A 531 4.72 -6.35 17.90
N PRO A 532 4.13 -6.91 18.97
CA PRO A 532 3.13 -7.99 18.99
C PRO A 532 1.66 -7.52 18.85
N GLY A 533 1.37 -6.23 19.11
CA GLY A 533 0.01 -5.71 18.95
C GLY A 533 -0.37 -5.50 17.48
N THR A 534 -1.67 -5.34 17.20
CA THR A 534 -2.19 -4.84 15.92
C THR A 534 -2.37 -3.32 15.98
N ILE A 535 -2.62 -2.63 14.86
CA ILE A 535 -2.93 -1.19 14.88
C ILE A 535 -4.32 -0.98 15.48
N GLU A 536 -5.35 -1.67 14.96
CA GLU A 536 -6.67 -1.66 15.58
C GLU A 536 -6.71 -2.61 16.80
N TRP A 537 -7.59 -2.32 17.75
CA TRP A 537 -7.74 -3.12 18.98
C TRP A 537 -8.61 -4.36 18.77
N GLU A 538 -9.64 -4.27 17.90
CA GLU A 538 -10.52 -5.37 17.54
C GLU A 538 -10.44 -5.71 16.05
#